data_0d02f1fdf5cdfaa4212f4a1486a108e2
#
_entry.id   0d02f1fdf5cdfaa4212f4a1486a108e2
#
_cell.length_a   1.000
_cell.length_b   1.000
_cell.length_c   1.000
_cell.angle_alpha   90.00
_cell.angle_beta   90.00
_cell.angle_gamma   90.00
#
_symmetry.space_group_name_H-M   'P 1'
#
loop_
_entity.id
_entity.type
_entity.pdbx_description
1 polymer ?
#
loop_
_entity_poly.entity_id
_entity_poly.type
_entity_poly.pdbx_seq_one_letter_code
_entity_poly.pdbx_strand_id
1 'polypeptide(L)'
;MENHTSDYRVEKDSIGTKDVPANVYYGVQSLRAAENFPITGLRMNPELIRSLAYIKKAAALTNLEAGLLNERIANAIVRACDEILAGKLREQFIVDPVQGGAGTSINMNANEVIANRAVELLGGVKGDYSLVNPNDHVNCGQSTNDVIPTAGKMTTLRLLKKLEAELDRLRTAFENKSREFNHVIKMGRTQMQDAVPIRLGQEFRAYADAVRRDTVRMGKAMDEMRSLNMGGTAIGTGINADETYLRRIVPVLSEVSGMELTQAGDLIDSTQNPDPFVAVSGAVKTCAVTLSKIANDLRLMSSGPRTGFGEINLPARQNGSSIMPGKVNPVIPEVINQVAFLIIGNDMTVTMAAEGGQLELNAFEPIIFYCLFQSIGTLTYAVHTFVDNCVTGITANEERCRELVESSVGVITALTPHIGYQHAADIAKRAIVTGQSVRKLILQEKLLTEEEIDTILDPMNLTKPGIPGKELLAHK
;
A
#
# COMPACT_ATOMS: atom_id res chain seq x y z
N MET A 1 -7.22 -11.31 -58.07
CA MET A 1 -5.93 -11.36 -57.35
C MET A 1 -6.23 -11.04 -55.89
N GLU A 2 -6.43 -12.08 -55.08
CA GLU A 2 -6.58 -11.90 -53.65
C GLU A 2 -5.22 -11.45 -53.11
N ASN A 3 -5.18 -10.24 -52.54
CA ASN A 3 -4.05 -9.76 -51.78
C ASN A 3 -3.96 -10.62 -50.50
N HIS A 4 -3.15 -11.69 -50.54
CA HIS A 4 -2.66 -12.32 -49.34
C HIS A 4 -1.79 -11.29 -48.61
N THR A 5 -2.39 -10.49 -47.71
CA THR A 5 -1.62 -9.77 -46.70
C THR A 5 -0.88 -10.83 -45.87
N SER A 6 0.44 -10.79 -45.89
CA SER A 6 1.26 -11.67 -45.06
C SER A 6 0.81 -11.56 -43.62
N ASP A 7 0.58 -12.68 -42.95
CA ASP A 7 0.24 -12.72 -41.52
C ASP A 7 1.33 -12.10 -40.62
N TYR A 8 2.51 -11.86 -41.18
CA TYR A 8 3.69 -11.31 -40.52
C TYR A 8 4.30 -10.17 -41.34
N ARG A 9 4.93 -9.22 -40.60
CA ARG A 9 5.83 -8.21 -41.14
C ARG A 9 7.26 -8.46 -40.67
N VAL A 10 8.25 -8.22 -41.49
CA VAL A 10 9.67 -8.35 -41.13
C VAL A 10 10.12 -7.04 -40.49
N GLU A 11 10.56 -7.09 -39.24
CA GLU A 11 11.23 -5.97 -38.57
C GLU A 11 12.70 -6.29 -38.33
N LYS A 12 13.51 -5.23 -38.14
CA LYS A 12 14.96 -5.33 -37.93
C LYS A 12 15.37 -4.48 -36.76
N ASP A 13 16.23 -5.03 -35.92
CA ASP A 13 16.98 -4.31 -34.87
C ASP A 13 18.51 -4.52 -35.05
N SER A 14 19.30 -4.12 -34.07
CA SER A 14 20.76 -4.21 -34.10
C SER A 14 21.30 -5.64 -34.11
N ILE A 15 20.51 -6.64 -33.71
CA ILE A 15 20.91 -8.06 -33.64
C ILE A 15 20.32 -8.90 -34.78
N GLY A 16 19.50 -8.31 -35.65
CA GLY A 16 19.04 -9.00 -36.87
C GLY A 16 17.54 -8.78 -37.15
N THR A 17 17.04 -9.52 -38.14
CA THR A 17 15.64 -9.50 -38.55
C THR A 17 14.80 -10.53 -37.80
N LYS A 18 13.49 -10.23 -37.68
CA LYS A 18 12.50 -11.13 -37.07
C LYS A 18 11.11 -10.88 -37.64
N ASP A 19 10.33 -11.94 -37.77
CA ASP A 19 8.93 -11.89 -38.16
C ASP A 19 8.08 -11.48 -36.96
N VAL A 20 7.33 -10.39 -37.13
CA VAL A 20 6.38 -9.86 -36.14
C VAL A 20 4.97 -9.99 -36.73
N PRO A 21 3.94 -10.43 -35.97
CA PRO A 21 2.57 -10.51 -36.50
C PRO A 21 2.13 -9.14 -37.07
N ALA A 22 1.54 -9.15 -38.27
CA ALA A 22 1.23 -7.90 -38.99
C ALA A 22 0.19 -7.00 -38.28
N ASN A 23 -0.71 -7.61 -37.52
CA ASN A 23 -1.84 -6.93 -36.85
C ASN A 23 -1.50 -6.27 -35.50
N VAL A 24 -0.36 -6.59 -34.90
CA VAL A 24 0.01 -6.06 -33.56
C VAL A 24 0.73 -4.72 -33.64
N TYR A 25 0.77 -3.98 -32.50
CA TYR A 25 1.47 -2.69 -32.39
C TYR A 25 2.84 -2.79 -31.72
N TYR A 26 3.13 -3.87 -30.97
CA TYR A 26 4.50 -4.11 -30.51
C TYR A 26 5.42 -4.50 -31.70
N GLY A 27 6.70 -4.29 -31.52
CA GLY A 27 7.69 -4.58 -32.54
C GLY A 27 8.66 -5.69 -32.15
N VAL A 28 9.77 -5.74 -32.89
CA VAL A 28 10.79 -6.81 -32.79
C VAL A 28 11.45 -6.86 -31.41
N GLN A 29 11.73 -5.72 -30.77
CA GLN A 29 12.40 -5.69 -29.46
C GLN A 29 11.48 -6.22 -28.35
N SER A 30 10.22 -5.82 -28.36
CA SER A 30 9.21 -6.37 -27.45
C SER A 30 9.01 -7.87 -27.61
N LEU A 31 8.97 -8.36 -28.87
CA LEU A 31 8.79 -9.79 -29.14
C LEU A 31 9.97 -10.60 -28.62
N ARG A 32 11.23 -10.13 -28.88
CA ARG A 32 12.43 -10.77 -28.32
C ARG A 32 12.39 -10.80 -26.78
N ALA A 33 12.00 -9.69 -26.15
CA ALA A 33 11.91 -9.63 -24.70
C ALA A 33 10.88 -10.62 -24.13
N ALA A 34 9.71 -10.72 -24.74
CA ALA A 34 8.68 -11.67 -24.32
C ALA A 34 9.14 -13.13 -24.44
N GLU A 35 9.95 -13.43 -25.47
CA GLU A 35 10.55 -14.76 -25.64
C GLU A 35 11.70 -15.03 -24.66
N ASN A 36 12.51 -14.01 -24.34
CA ASN A 36 13.65 -14.14 -23.45
C ASN A 36 13.26 -14.24 -21.96
N PHE A 37 12.18 -13.57 -21.57
CA PHE A 37 11.79 -13.42 -20.17
C PHE A 37 10.36 -13.92 -19.87
N PRO A 38 10.04 -15.21 -20.08
CA PRO A 38 8.77 -15.78 -19.64
C PRO A 38 8.85 -16.17 -18.15
N ILE A 39 9.01 -15.18 -17.26
CA ILE A 39 9.39 -15.40 -15.86
C ILE A 39 8.18 -15.56 -14.96
N THR A 40 7.29 -14.56 -14.94
CA THR A 40 6.11 -14.56 -14.06
C THR A 40 4.83 -14.98 -14.77
N GLY A 41 4.79 -14.86 -16.10
CA GLY A 41 3.58 -15.01 -16.91
C GLY A 41 2.57 -13.87 -16.73
N LEU A 42 2.95 -12.81 -16.01
CA LEU A 42 2.11 -11.64 -15.76
C LEU A 42 2.35 -10.56 -16.82
N ARG A 43 1.47 -9.58 -16.85
CA ARG A 43 1.60 -8.38 -17.67
C ARG A 43 2.01 -7.20 -16.80
N MET A 44 2.56 -6.16 -17.44
CA MET A 44 2.89 -4.91 -16.76
C MET A 44 1.68 -4.31 -16.04
N ASN A 45 1.95 -3.67 -14.90
CA ASN A 45 0.93 -2.95 -14.14
C ASN A 45 0.28 -1.86 -15.01
N PRO A 46 -1.06 -1.78 -15.07
CA PRO A 46 -1.76 -0.79 -15.89
C PRO A 46 -1.38 0.67 -15.58
N GLU A 47 -1.09 0.99 -14.32
CA GLU A 47 -0.66 2.34 -13.96
C GLU A 47 0.77 2.64 -14.43
N LEU A 48 1.64 1.62 -14.60
CA LEU A 48 2.97 1.79 -15.21
C LEU A 48 2.83 2.13 -16.69
N ILE A 49 1.95 1.43 -17.41
CA ILE A 49 1.64 1.73 -18.83
C ILE A 49 1.14 3.18 -18.97
N ARG A 50 0.26 3.62 -18.08
CA ARG A 50 -0.21 5.02 -18.05
C ARG A 50 0.90 6.02 -17.81
N SER A 51 1.79 5.71 -16.85
CA SER A 51 2.94 6.58 -16.54
C SER A 51 3.88 6.72 -17.73
N LEU A 52 4.19 5.60 -18.42
CA LEU A 52 4.96 5.63 -19.67
C LEU A 52 4.28 6.48 -20.74
N ALA A 53 2.97 6.33 -20.95
CA ALA A 53 2.23 7.14 -21.93
C ALA A 53 2.30 8.66 -21.60
N TYR A 54 2.20 9.06 -20.34
CA TYR A 54 2.39 10.45 -19.94
C TYR A 54 3.81 10.96 -20.23
N ILE A 55 4.83 10.15 -19.92
CA ILE A 55 6.23 10.50 -20.18
C ILE A 55 6.46 10.69 -21.67
N LYS A 56 5.99 9.75 -22.51
CA LYS A 56 6.17 9.82 -23.97
C LYS A 56 5.38 10.98 -24.59
N LYS A 57 4.19 11.28 -24.06
CA LYS A 57 3.41 12.46 -24.44
C LYS A 57 4.17 13.76 -24.08
N ALA A 58 4.67 13.88 -22.87
CA ALA A 58 5.43 15.05 -22.44
C ALA A 58 6.72 15.20 -23.25
N ALA A 59 7.43 14.12 -23.51
CA ALA A 59 8.64 14.13 -24.31
C ALA A 59 8.39 14.59 -25.76
N ALA A 60 7.30 14.13 -26.40
CA ALA A 60 6.94 14.54 -27.76
C ALA A 60 6.61 16.05 -27.82
N LEU A 61 5.86 16.57 -26.84
CA LEU A 61 5.53 18.02 -26.74
C LEU A 61 6.80 18.84 -26.50
N THR A 62 7.66 18.40 -25.62
CA THR A 62 8.90 19.11 -25.29
C THR A 62 9.90 19.09 -26.43
N ASN A 63 10.04 17.98 -27.15
CA ASN A 63 10.89 17.89 -28.33
C ASN A 63 10.33 18.71 -29.53
N LEU A 64 9.03 18.88 -29.61
CA LEU A 64 8.41 19.83 -30.55
C LEU A 64 8.78 21.27 -30.20
N GLU A 65 8.68 21.65 -28.92
CA GLU A 65 9.07 22.97 -28.42
C GLU A 65 10.57 23.24 -28.65
N ALA A 66 11.41 22.23 -28.49
CA ALA A 66 12.85 22.29 -28.74
C ALA A 66 13.24 22.26 -30.26
N GLY A 67 12.26 22.06 -31.16
CA GLY A 67 12.50 21.99 -32.61
C GLY A 67 13.15 20.67 -33.08
N LEU A 68 13.17 19.63 -32.24
CA LEU A 68 13.75 18.32 -32.55
C LEU A 68 12.75 17.38 -33.26
N LEU A 69 11.44 17.59 -33.06
CA LEU A 69 10.38 16.89 -33.75
C LEU A 69 9.55 17.88 -34.57
N ASN A 70 9.15 17.46 -35.75
CA ASN A 70 8.16 18.24 -36.51
C ASN A 70 6.75 18.04 -35.91
N GLU A 71 5.89 19.02 -36.14
CA GLU A 71 4.53 19.07 -35.59
C GLU A 71 3.67 17.85 -35.97
N ARG A 72 3.80 17.34 -37.19
CA ARG A 72 3.03 16.20 -37.69
C ARG A 72 3.36 14.92 -36.91
N ILE A 73 4.65 14.65 -36.68
CA ILE A 73 5.11 13.47 -35.92
C ILE A 73 4.77 13.62 -34.45
N ALA A 74 5.07 14.77 -33.85
CA ALA A 74 4.77 15.03 -32.45
C ALA A 74 3.28 14.85 -32.12
N ASN A 75 2.38 15.43 -32.94
CA ASN A 75 0.94 15.29 -32.77
C ASN A 75 0.46 13.83 -32.95
N ALA A 76 1.06 13.04 -33.84
CA ALA A 76 0.72 11.63 -34.01
C ALA A 76 1.13 10.81 -32.75
N ILE A 77 2.31 11.08 -32.18
CA ILE A 77 2.78 10.46 -30.93
C ILE A 77 1.83 10.84 -29.77
N VAL A 78 1.50 12.11 -29.62
CA VAL A 78 0.58 12.61 -28.57
C VAL A 78 -0.78 11.92 -28.66
N ARG A 79 -1.36 11.80 -29.87
CA ARG A 79 -2.64 11.09 -30.07
C ARG A 79 -2.55 9.61 -29.72
N ALA A 80 -1.46 8.93 -30.09
CA ALA A 80 -1.23 7.53 -29.71
C ALA A 80 -1.15 7.37 -28.19
N CYS A 81 -0.44 8.27 -27.50
CA CYS A 81 -0.39 8.30 -26.04
C CYS A 81 -1.77 8.51 -25.42
N ASP A 82 -2.58 9.43 -25.97
CA ASP A 82 -3.95 9.70 -25.48
C ASP A 82 -4.86 8.48 -25.61
N GLU A 83 -4.72 7.68 -26.66
CA GLU A 83 -5.45 6.43 -26.80
C GLU A 83 -5.04 5.40 -25.73
N ILE A 84 -3.74 5.30 -25.41
CA ILE A 84 -3.25 4.44 -24.32
C ILE A 84 -3.78 4.94 -22.96
N LEU A 85 -3.77 6.24 -22.70
CA LEU A 85 -4.32 6.85 -21.50
C LEU A 85 -5.83 6.60 -21.35
N ALA A 86 -6.54 6.53 -22.47
CA ALA A 86 -7.96 6.14 -22.54
C ALA A 86 -8.21 4.63 -22.34
N GLY A 87 -7.14 3.84 -22.13
CA GLY A 87 -7.22 2.40 -21.86
C GLY A 87 -7.18 1.51 -23.09
N LYS A 88 -6.94 2.06 -24.29
CA LYS A 88 -6.75 1.27 -25.51
C LYS A 88 -5.34 0.66 -25.57
N LEU A 89 -5.15 -0.35 -26.42
CA LEU A 89 -3.84 -0.97 -26.73
C LEU A 89 -3.15 -1.66 -25.54
N ARG A 90 -3.84 -1.87 -24.41
CA ARG A 90 -3.25 -2.48 -23.21
C ARG A 90 -2.67 -3.87 -23.49
N GLU A 91 -3.32 -4.66 -24.32
CA GLU A 91 -2.91 -6.01 -24.71
C GLU A 91 -1.61 -6.04 -25.52
N GLN A 92 -1.17 -4.89 -26.05
CA GLN A 92 0.06 -4.75 -26.81
C GLN A 92 1.32 -4.61 -25.95
N PHE A 93 1.15 -4.41 -24.65
CA PHE A 93 2.24 -4.38 -23.66
C PHE A 93 2.50 -5.80 -23.17
N ILE A 94 3.35 -6.52 -23.92
CA ILE A 94 3.50 -7.98 -23.81
C ILE A 94 4.64 -8.44 -22.91
N VAL A 95 5.56 -7.54 -22.52
CA VAL A 95 6.76 -7.92 -21.76
C VAL A 95 6.42 -8.27 -20.32
N ASP A 96 7.14 -9.26 -19.77
CA ASP A 96 7.01 -9.66 -18.35
C ASP A 96 7.51 -8.54 -17.43
N PRO A 97 6.88 -8.30 -16.28
CA PRO A 97 7.34 -7.28 -15.33
C PRO A 97 8.71 -7.59 -14.71
N VAL A 98 9.14 -8.86 -14.68
CA VAL A 98 10.46 -9.28 -14.18
C VAL A 98 11.36 -9.61 -15.36
N GLN A 99 12.35 -8.76 -15.59
CA GLN A 99 13.21 -8.83 -16.77
C GLN A 99 14.60 -8.26 -16.49
N GLY A 100 15.62 -8.73 -17.21
CA GLY A 100 16.94 -8.12 -17.22
C GLY A 100 16.98 -6.84 -18.08
N GLY A 101 18.05 -6.05 -17.95
CA GLY A 101 18.30 -4.86 -18.76
C GLY A 101 17.69 -3.56 -18.20
N ALA A 102 17.53 -3.44 -16.90
CA ALA A 102 17.08 -2.21 -16.21
C ALA A 102 15.74 -1.64 -16.74
N GLY A 103 14.86 -2.49 -17.26
CA GLY A 103 13.58 -2.05 -17.82
C GLY A 103 13.63 -1.59 -19.29
N THR A 104 14.73 -1.83 -20.02
CA THR A 104 14.83 -1.47 -21.44
C THR A 104 13.69 -2.06 -22.26
N SER A 105 13.32 -3.30 -22.01
CA SER A 105 12.20 -3.95 -22.73
C SER A 105 10.85 -3.29 -22.41
N ILE A 106 10.64 -2.82 -21.18
CA ILE A 106 9.45 -2.04 -20.80
C ILE A 106 9.40 -0.72 -21.59
N ASN A 107 10.52 0.03 -21.62
CA ASN A 107 10.62 1.27 -22.37
C ASN A 107 10.41 1.06 -23.87
N MET A 108 11.06 0.05 -24.46
CA MET A 108 10.94 -0.23 -25.88
C MET A 108 9.56 -0.74 -26.26
N ASN A 109 8.88 -1.50 -25.41
CA ASN A 109 7.50 -1.90 -25.68
C ASN A 109 6.58 -0.68 -25.80
N ALA A 110 6.74 0.31 -24.93
CA ALA A 110 5.99 1.57 -25.05
C ALA A 110 6.38 2.32 -26.34
N ASN A 111 7.67 2.42 -26.66
CA ASN A 111 8.15 3.11 -27.86
C ASN A 111 7.60 2.47 -29.15
N GLU A 112 7.64 1.15 -29.27
CA GLU A 112 7.18 0.42 -30.44
C GLU A 112 5.65 0.52 -30.60
N VAL A 113 4.90 0.33 -29.53
CA VAL A 113 3.42 0.46 -29.56
C VAL A 113 3.00 1.87 -29.97
N ILE A 114 3.60 2.89 -29.39
CA ILE A 114 3.32 4.30 -29.72
C ILE A 114 3.73 4.62 -31.15
N ALA A 115 4.93 4.19 -31.59
CA ALA A 115 5.41 4.43 -32.96
C ALA A 115 4.48 3.80 -33.99
N ASN A 116 4.14 2.52 -33.85
CA ASN A 116 3.26 1.82 -34.80
C ASN A 116 1.85 2.43 -34.83
N ARG A 117 1.32 2.87 -33.67
CA ARG A 117 0.04 3.57 -33.66
C ARG A 117 0.13 4.95 -34.34
N ALA A 118 1.21 5.69 -34.11
CA ALA A 118 1.45 6.98 -34.75
C ALA A 118 1.63 6.84 -36.28
N VAL A 119 2.35 5.82 -36.75
CA VAL A 119 2.47 5.47 -38.18
C VAL A 119 1.10 5.27 -38.80
N GLU A 120 0.24 4.48 -38.19
CA GLU A 120 -1.12 4.22 -38.68
C GLU A 120 -1.99 5.50 -38.65
N LEU A 121 -1.88 6.34 -37.62
CA LEU A 121 -2.57 7.65 -37.55
C LEU A 121 -2.12 8.62 -38.66
N LEU A 122 -0.92 8.42 -39.22
CA LEU A 122 -0.38 9.19 -40.35
C LEU A 122 -0.72 8.57 -41.71
N GLY A 123 -1.46 7.44 -41.74
CA GLY A 123 -1.88 6.75 -42.95
C GLY A 123 -0.84 5.74 -43.46
N GLY A 124 0.19 5.44 -42.68
CA GLY A 124 1.21 4.41 -42.98
C GLY A 124 0.83 3.01 -42.52
N VAL A 125 1.71 2.05 -42.75
CA VAL A 125 1.57 0.63 -42.35
C VAL A 125 2.47 0.38 -41.17
N LYS A 126 2.00 -0.38 -40.16
CA LYS A 126 2.78 -0.78 -38.98
C LYS A 126 4.12 -1.39 -39.38
N GLY A 127 5.21 -0.98 -38.75
CA GLY A 127 6.59 -1.35 -39.07
C GLY A 127 7.27 -0.38 -40.04
N ASP A 128 6.56 0.60 -40.62
CA ASP A 128 7.18 1.65 -41.43
C ASP A 128 7.81 2.74 -40.51
N TYR A 129 8.93 2.41 -39.97
CA TYR A 129 9.68 3.31 -39.07
C TYR A 129 10.39 4.47 -39.77
N SER A 130 10.25 4.59 -41.12
CA SER A 130 10.64 5.80 -41.85
C SER A 130 9.69 6.98 -41.55
N LEU A 131 8.41 6.69 -41.20
CA LEU A 131 7.43 7.70 -40.84
C LEU A 131 7.55 8.10 -39.35
N VAL A 132 7.50 7.12 -38.45
CA VAL A 132 7.72 7.34 -37.02
C VAL A 132 8.58 6.22 -36.44
N ASN A 133 9.78 6.58 -36.01
CA ASN A 133 10.75 5.62 -35.49
C ASN A 133 10.62 5.53 -33.94
N PRO A 134 10.62 4.31 -33.35
CA PRO A 134 10.57 4.14 -31.89
C PRO A 134 11.72 4.79 -31.13
N ASN A 135 12.95 4.75 -31.68
CA ASN A 135 14.15 5.31 -31.05
C ASN A 135 14.33 6.80 -31.36
N ASP A 136 14.27 7.16 -32.65
CA ASP A 136 14.63 8.51 -33.10
C ASP A 136 13.56 9.55 -32.81
N HIS A 137 12.28 9.12 -32.77
CA HIS A 137 11.14 10.01 -32.56
C HIS A 137 10.48 9.83 -31.21
N VAL A 138 10.02 8.62 -30.86
CA VAL A 138 9.28 8.39 -29.58
C VAL A 138 10.21 8.48 -28.38
N ASN A 139 11.45 8.00 -28.52
CA ASN A 139 12.47 8.02 -27.47
C ASN A 139 13.47 9.20 -27.62
N CYS A 140 13.21 10.18 -28.47
CA CYS A 140 14.07 11.34 -28.69
C CYS A 140 14.41 12.06 -27.38
N GLY A 141 15.71 12.28 -27.13
CA GLY A 141 16.20 12.94 -25.90
C GLY A 141 16.05 12.13 -24.62
N GLN A 142 15.80 10.83 -24.70
CA GLN A 142 15.52 9.97 -23.56
C GLN A 142 16.48 8.75 -23.53
N SER A 143 16.61 8.18 -22.34
CA SER A 143 17.17 6.86 -22.10
C SER A 143 16.17 6.01 -21.33
N THR A 144 16.30 4.69 -21.36
CA THR A 144 15.65 3.80 -20.40
C THR A 144 15.90 4.27 -18.96
N ASN A 145 17.12 4.77 -18.71
CA ASN A 145 17.64 5.06 -17.37
C ASN A 145 17.03 6.31 -16.70
N ASP A 146 16.39 7.18 -17.46
CA ASP A 146 15.59 8.29 -16.91
C ASP A 146 14.08 8.07 -17.05
N VAL A 147 13.65 7.35 -18.10
CA VAL A 147 12.22 7.03 -18.33
C VAL A 147 11.68 6.04 -17.28
N ILE A 148 12.40 4.95 -17.03
CA ILE A 148 11.92 3.85 -16.18
C ILE A 148 11.80 4.24 -14.71
N PRO A 149 12.81 4.82 -14.04
CA PRO A 149 12.63 5.30 -12.67
C PRO A 149 11.55 6.39 -12.55
N THR A 150 11.45 7.29 -13.53
CA THR A 150 10.37 8.28 -13.58
C THR A 150 9.00 7.61 -13.66
N ALA A 151 8.82 6.61 -14.54
CA ALA A 151 7.57 5.85 -14.63
C ALA A 151 7.26 5.08 -13.35
N GLY A 152 8.27 4.51 -12.70
CA GLY A 152 8.17 3.84 -11.41
C GLY A 152 7.69 4.79 -10.31
N LYS A 153 8.29 5.96 -10.18
CA LYS A 153 7.91 7.00 -9.21
C LYS A 153 6.48 7.49 -9.43
N MET A 154 6.10 7.83 -10.67
CA MET A 154 4.75 8.27 -11.00
C MET A 154 3.70 7.19 -10.71
N THR A 155 4.01 5.93 -11.00
CA THR A 155 3.14 4.79 -10.73
C THR A 155 2.95 4.59 -9.23
N THR A 156 4.02 4.65 -8.47
CA THR A 156 4.01 4.56 -7.00
C THR A 156 3.10 5.63 -6.40
N LEU A 157 3.26 6.90 -6.81
CA LEU A 157 2.42 8.01 -6.36
C LEU A 157 0.93 7.77 -6.63
N ARG A 158 0.57 7.26 -7.83
CA ARG A 158 -0.82 6.95 -8.18
C ARG A 158 -1.41 5.82 -7.35
N LEU A 159 -0.63 4.77 -7.12
CA LEU A 159 -1.07 3.63 -6.31
C LEU A 159 -1.21 4.02 -4.84
N LEU A 160 -0.26 4.77 -4.29
CA LEU A 160 -0.32 5.26 -2.90
C LEU A 160 -1.50 6.18 -2.66
N LYS A 161 -1.87 7.03 -3.62
CA LYS A 161 -3.06 7.89 -3.50
C LYS A 161 -4.35 7.08 -3.36
N LYS A 162 -4.44 5.92 -4.03
CA LYS A 162 -5.57 4.99 -3.86
C LYS A 162 -5.55 4.33 -2.47
N LEU A 163 -4.37 3.94 -2.00
CA LEU A 163 -4.20 3.37 -0.67
C LEU A 163 -4.54 4.38 0.43
N GLU A 164 -4.10 5.63 0.31
CA GLU A 164 -4.44 6.70 1.25
C GLU A 164 -5.96 6.88 1.41
N ALA A 165 -6.70 6.86 0.32
CA ALA A 165 -8.16 6.97 0.35
C ALA A 165 -8.80 5.81 1.14
N GLU A 166 -8.33 4.57 0.96
CA GLU A 166 -8.83 3.42 1.71
C GLU A 166 -8.42 3.46 3.19
N LEU A 167 -7.21 3.91 3.50
CA LEU A 167 -6.76 4.10 4.89
C LEU A 167 -7.56 5.19 5.62
N ASP A 168 -7.96 6.25 4.93
CA ASP A 168 -8.83 7.29 5.53
C ASP A 168 -10.24 6.74 5.81
N ARG A 169 -10.78 5.89 4.92
CA ARG A 169 -12.01 5.14 5.17
C ARG A 169 -11.88 4.23 6.40
N LEU A 170 -10.77 3.50 6.52
CA LEU A 170 -10.52 2.62 7.67
C LEU A 170 -10.39 3.41 8.98
N ARG A 171 -9.64 4.52 8.97
CA ARG A 171 -9.52 5.42 10.12
C ARG A 171 -10.91 5.90 10.57
N THR A 172 -11.72 6.35 9.63
CA THR A 172 -13.08 6.82 9.90
C THR A 172 -13.97 5.70 10.46
N ALA A 173 -13.87 4.48 9.93
CA ALA A 173 -14.60 3.33 10.44
C ALA A 173 -14.22 3.00 11.90
N PHE A 174 -12.92 3.03 12.24
CA PHE A 174 -12.47 2.86 13.63
C PHE A 174 -12.92 4.00 14.54
N GLU A 175 -12.91 5.25 14.10
CA GLU A 175 -13.43 6.38 14.87
C GLU A 175 -14.94 6.25 15.13
N ASN A 176 -15.70 5.75 14.17
CA ASN A 176 -17.13 5.47 14.36
C ASN A 176 -17.35 4.38 15.42
N LYS A 177 -16.61 3.26 15.32
CA LYS A 177 -16.65 2.19 16.32
C LYS A 177 -16.17 2.66 17.70
N SER A 178 -15.17 3.54 17.76
CA SER A 178 -14.74 4.16 19.02
C SER A 178 -15.88 4.92 19.71
N ARG A 179 -16.68 5.66 18.96
CA ARG A 179 -17.84 6.38 19.50
C ARG A 179 -18.96 5.42 19.90
N GLU A 180 -19.26 4.45 19.03
CA GLU A 180 -20.30 3.43 19.25
C GLU A 180 -20.03 2.64 20.53
N PHE A 181 -18.80 2.19 20.77
CA PHE A 181 -18.43 1.35 21.92
C PHE A 181 -17.87 2.12 23.12
N ASN A 182 -18.04 3.45 23.17
CA ASN A 182 -17.45 4.26 24.24
C ASN A 182 -18.03 3.96 25.62
N HIS A 183 -19.23 3.40 25.68
CA HIS A 183 -19.89 3.00 26.92
C HIS A 183 -19.58 1.55 27.34
N VAL A 184 -18.99 0.74 26.48
CA VAL A 184 -18.71 -0.68 26.74
C VAL A 184 -17.41 -0.81 27.52
N ILE A 185 -17.49 -1.31 28.74
CA ILE A 185 -16.35 -1.59 29.60
C ILE A 185 -15.93 -3.04 29.40
N LYS A 186 -14.63 -3.26 29.23
CA LYS A 186 -14.03 -4.60 29.10
C LYS A 186 -12.76 -4.71 29.95
N MET A 187 -12.30 -5.93 30.19
CA MET A 187 -10.99 -6.14 30.81
C MET A 187 -9.87 -5.84 29.82
N GLY A 188 -9.00 -4.91 30.17
CA GLY A 188 -7.74 -4.68 29.47
C GLY A 188 -6.72 -5.77 29.80
N ARG A 189 -5.91 -6.14 28.83
CA ARG A 189 -4.90 -7.22 28.98
C ARG A 189 -3.53 -6.74 28.54
N THR A 190 -2.52 -7.12 29.31
CA THR A 190 -1.11 -6.98 28.96
C THR A 190 -0.46 -8.35 29.06
N GLN A 191 0.35 -8.74 28.05
CA GLN A 191 0.97 -10.08 27.98
C GLN A 191 -0.07 -11.23 28.10
N MET A 192 -1.27 -11.01 27.59
CA MET A 192 -2.42 -11.92 27.66
C MET A 192 -2.97 -12.16 29.09
N GLN A 193 -2.50 -11.42 30.08
CA GLN A 193 -3.00 -11.48 31.45
C GLN A 193 -3.94 -10.28 31.73
N ASP A 194 -4.89 -10.49 32.62
CA ASP A 194 -5.78 -9.44 33.11
C ASP A 194 -4.96 -8.27 33.68
N ALA A 195 -5.31 -7.06 33.27
CA ALA A 195 -4.67 -5.85 33.76
C ALA A 195 -5.69 -4.98 34.49
N VAL A 196 -6.20 -3.96 33.83
CA VAL A 196 -7.20 -3.03 34.40
C VAL A 196 -8.33 -2.81 33.40
N PRO A 197 -9.54 -2.41 33.84
CA PRO A 197 -10.62 -2.10 32.93
C PRO A 197 -10.27 -1.01 31.92
N ILE A 198 -10.80 -1.14 30.70
CA ILE A 198 -10.69 -0.19 29.60
C ILE A 198 -12.04 -0.11 28.88
N ARG A 199 -12.34 1.01 28.25
CA ARG A 199 -13.50 1.08 27.33
C ARG A 199 -13.13 0.49 25.98
N LEU A 200 -13.98 -0.35 25.42
CA LEU A 200 -13.79 -0.89 24.08
C LEU A 200 -13.62 0.23 23.05
N GLY A 201 -14.33 1.35 23.23
CA GLY A 201 -14.17 2.54 22.39
C GLY A 201 -12.77 3.15 22.43
N GLN A 202 -12.04 3.04 23.55
CA GLN A 202 -10.65 3.51 23.64
C GLN A 202 -9.70 2.63 22.83
N GLU A 203 -9.91 1.32 22.76
CA GLU A 203 -9.13 0.43 21.88
C GLU A 203 -9.33 0.78 20.40
N PHE A 204 -10.58 0.96 19.96
CA PHE A 204 -10.86 1.37 18.58
C PHE A 204 -10.31 2.77 18.26
N ARG A 205 -10.27 3.68 19.22
CA ARG A 205 -9.60 4.97 19.07
C ARG A 205 -8.10 4.81 18.85
N ALA A 206 -7.45 3.92 19.61
CA ALA A 206 -6.04 3.65 19.45
C ALA A 206 -5.72 3.05 18.06
N TYR A 207 -6.61 2.21 17.51
CA TYR A 207 -6.49 1.69 16.13
C TYR A 207 -6.60 2.82 15.10
N ALA A 208 -7.57 3.73 15.25
CA ALA A 208 -7.70 4.89 14.37
C ALA A 208 -6.44 5.78 14.39
N ASP A 209 -5.89 6.05 15.58
CA ASP A 209 -4.67 6.84 15.73
C ASP A 209 -3.43 6.15 15.14
N ALA A 210 -3.36 4.82 15.18
CA ALA A 210 -2.29 4.06 14.53
C ALA A 210 -2.37 4.22 13.00
N VAL A 211 -3.54 4.03 12.40
CA VAL A 211 -3.77 4.22 10.96
C VAL A 211 -3.44 5.65 10.53
N ARG A 212 -3.85 6.65 11.30
CA ARG A 212 -3.52 8.07 11.05
C ARG A 212 -2.00 8.29 10.98
N ARG A 213 -1.23 7.70 11.89
CA ARG A 213 0.24 7.80 11.85
C ARG A 213 0.85 7.14 10.63
N ASP A 214 0.26 6.02 10.17
CA ASP A 214 0.72 5.33 8.95
C ASP A 214 0.45 6.17 7.71
N THR A 215 -0.72 6.81 7.60
CA THR A 215 -1.02 7.75 6.49
C THR A 215 -0.01 8.91 6.45
N VAL A 216 0.30 9.51 7.60
CA VAL A 216 1.31 10.59 7.68
C VAL A 216 2.70 10.11 7.25
N ARG A 217 3.08 8.88 7.61
CA ARG A 217 4.37 8.28 7.21
C ARG A 217 4.45 8.07 5.71
N MET A 218 3.37 7.56 5.10
CA MET A 218 3.28 7.40 3.64
C MET A 218 3.36 8.73 2.91
N GLY A 219 2.66 9.76 3.39
CA GLY A 219 2.73 11.10 2.81
C GLY A 219 4.17 11.63 2.72
N LYS A 220 4.95 11.46 3.79
CA LYS A 220 6.38 11.85 3.79
C LYS A 220 7.22 11.06 2.78
N ALA A 221 6.99 9.76 2.65
CA ALA A 221 7.69 8.95 1.66
C ALA A 221 7.26 9.29 0.22
N MET A 222 6.02 9.71 0.01
CA MET A 222 5.55 10.18 -1.30
C MET A 222 6.27 11.45 -1.77
N ASP A 223 6.66 12.33 -0.87
CA ASP A 223 7.34 13.59 -1.25
C ASP A 223 8.68 13.31 -1.96
N GLU A 224 9.43 12.30 -1.54
CA GLU A 224 10.67 11.88 -2.19
C GLU A 224 10.44 11.34 -3.62
N MET A 225 9.29 10.73 -3.87
CA MET A 225 8.90 10.22 -5.19
C MET A 225 8.61 11.32 -6.23
N ARG A 226 8.39 12.57 -5.80
CA ARG A 226 8.11 13.69 -6.70
C ARG A 226 9.35 14.20 -7.44
N SER A 227 10.54 13.89 -6.93
CA SER A 227 11.83 14.28 -7.50
C SER A 227 12.27 13.28 -8.56
N LEU A 228 12.39 13.73 -9.82
CA LEU A 228 12.62 12.90 -10.99
C LEU A 228 14.01 13.14 -11.61
N ASN A 229 14.62 12.08 -12.14
CA ASN A 229 15.85 12.17 -12.94
C ASN A 229 15.59 12.36 -14.44
N MET A 230 14.37 12.70 -14.84
CA MET A 230 13.98 12.87 -16.25
C MET A 230 14.81 13.97 -16.92
N GLY A 231 15.40 13.65 -18.06
CA GLY A 231 16.38 14.47 -18.76
C GLY A 231 17.84 14.07 -18.47
N GLY A 232 18.10 13.24 -17.44
CA GLY A 232 19.44 12.76 -17.13
C GLY A 232 20.05 11.85 -18.18
N THR A 233 19.23 11.27 -19.03
CA THR A 233 19.58 10.30 -20.08
C THR A 233 20.35 9.10 -19.53
N ALA A 234 21.52 8.75 -20.09
CA ALA A 234 22.19 7.47 -19.82
C ALA A 234 22.66 7.30 -18.36
N ILE A 235 23.27 8.32 -17.77
CA ILE A 235 23.91 8.29 -16.44
C ILE A 235 23.67 9.56 -15.61
N GLY A 236 22.71 10.40 -16.01
CA GLY A 236 22.42 11.66 -15.29
C GLY A 236 23.13 12.89 -15.83
N THR A 237 24.01 12.77 -16.82
CA THR A 237 24.75 13.92 -17.40
C THR A 237 23.96 14.70 -18.44
N GLY A 238 22.80 14.19 -18.87
CA GLY A 238 21.98 14.81 -19.93
C GLY A 238 22.59 14.75 -21.33
N ILE A 239 23.53 13.84 -21.57
CA ILE A 239 24.17 13.70 -22.89
C ILE A 239 23.10 13.43 -23.96
N ASN A 240 23.20 14.09 -25.11
CA ASN A 240 22.27 14.03 -26.25
C ASN A 240 20.83 14.55 -25.96
N ALA A 241 20.59 15.21 -24.84
CA ALA A 241 19.37 15.97 -24.59
C ALA A 241 19.59 17.45 -24.90
N ASP A 242 18.63 18.07 -25.60
CA ASP A 242 18.66 19.53 -25.85
C ASP A 242 18.44 20.32 -24.55
N GLU A 243 19.05 21.50 -24.43
CA GLU A 243 18.91 22.33 -23.21
C GLU A 243 17.48 22.77 -22.95
N THR A 244 16.68 23.00 -23.99
CA THR A 244 15.26 23.32 -23.88
C THR A 244 14.48 22.11 -23.36
N TYR A 245 14.80 20.93 -23.89
CA TYR A 245 14.23 19.66 -23.41
C TYR A 245 14.53 19.46 -21.91
N LEU A 246 15.79 19.62 -21.50
CA LEU A 246 16.20 19.47 -20.09
C LEU A 246 15.43 20.38 -19.13
N ARG A 247 15.19 21.62 -19.52
CA ARG A 247 14.47 22.60 -18.68
C ARG A 247 12.97 22.38 -18.65
N ARG A 248 12.40 21.82 -19.70
CA ARG A 248 10.95 21.79 -19.94
C ARG A 248 10.29 20.45 -19.68
N ILE A 249 11.02 19.37 -19.77
CA ILE A 249 10.44 18.01 -19.71
C ILE A 249 9.66 17.73 -18.42
N VAL A 250 10.19 18.08 -17.24
CA VAL A 250 9.50 17.83 -15.96
C VAL A 250 8.32 18.78 -15.75
N PRO A 251 8.42 20.10 -16.01
CA PRO A 251 7.24 20.99 -16.04
C PRO A 251 6.12 20.51 -16.95
N VAL A 252 6.43 20.13 -18.20
CA VAL A 252 5.42 19.61 -19.15
C VAL A 252 4.82 18.29 -18.67
N LEU A 253 5.65 17.38 -18.13
CA LEU A 253 5.18 16.12 -17.54
C LEU A 253 4.25 16.36 -16.36
N SER A 254 4.57 17.33 -15.50
CA SER A 254 3.73 17.75 -14.38
C SER A 254 2.36 18.24 -14.89
N GLU A 255 2.35 19.10 -15.90
CA GLU A 255 1.14 19.63 -16.52
C GLU A 255 0.25 18.55 -17.14
N VAL A 256 0.80 17.71 -18.04
CA VAL A 256 0.01 16.71 -18.77
C VAL A 256 -0.47 15.56 -17.86
N SER A 257 0.26 15.26 -16.78
CA SER A 257 -0.11 14.20 -15.84
C SER A 257 -1.02 14.66 -14.70
N GLY A 258 -1.08 15.98 -14.44
CA GLY A 258 -1.76 16.59 -13.31
C GLY A 258 -1.11 16.23 -11.96
N MET A 259 0.18 15.90 -11.96
CA MET A 259 0.94 15.53 -10.77
C MET A 259 1.97 16.64 -10.46
N GLU A 260 2.13 16.96 -9.18
CA GLU A 260 3.21 17.85 -8.73
C GLU A 260 4.54 17.09 -8.77
N LEU A 261 5.37 17.41 -9.78
CA LEU A 261 6.65 16.76 -10.02
C LEU A 261 7.75 17.83 -10.13
N THR A 262 8.94 17.48 -9.67
CA THR A 262 10.13 18.35 -9.71
C THR A 262 11.30 17.60 -10.33
N GLN A 263 12.22 18.33 -10.98
CA GLN A 263 13.46 17.72 -11.41
C GLN A 263 14.42 17.61 -10.23
N ALA A 264 15.12 16.49 -10.12
CA ALA A 264 16.11 16.26 -9.07
C ALA A 264 17.25 17.29 -9.16
N GLY A 265 17.77 17.69 -8.02
CA GLY A 265 18.90 18.63 -7.94
C GLY A 265 20.21 18.06 -8.49
N ASP A 266 20.40 16.74 -8.39
CA ASP A 266 21.47 15.98 -9.03
C ASP A 266 20.87 14.79 -9.78
N LEU A 267 20.96 14.84 -11.11
CA LEU A 267 20.41 13.80 -11.97
C LEU A 267 21.29 12.54 -11.98
N ILE A 268 22.60 12.64 -11.65
CA ILE A 268 23.51 11.49 -11.55
C ILE A 268 23.14 10.68 -10.31
N ASP A 269 23.00 11.34 -9.15
CA ASP A 269 22.53 10.73 -7.92
C ASP A 269 21.17 10.04 -8.12
N SER A 270 20.22 10.75 -8.68
CA SER A 270 18.85 10.27 -8.86
C SER A 270 18.70 9.18 -9.95
N THR A 271 19.75 8.97 -10.79
CA THR A 271 19.80 7.86 -11.77
C THR A 271 20.33 6.59 -11.13
N GLN A 272 21.28 6.67 -10.21
CA GLN A 272 21.91 5.48 -9.61
C GLN A 272 21.22 5.00 -8.34
N ASN A 273 20.51 5.86 -7.61
CA ASN A 273 20.00 5.56 -6.27
C ASN A 273 18.46 5.38 -6.25
N PRO A 274 17.95 4.16 -6.00
CA PRO A 274 16.51 3.87 -5.87
C PRO A 274 16.03 3.94 -4.41
N ASP A 275 16.74 4.59 -3.49
CA ASP A 275 16.39 4.73 -2.07
C ASP A 275 14.98 5.29 -1.80
N PRO A 276 14.39 6.20 -2.63
CA PRO A 276 13.00 6.59 -2.43
C PRO A 276 11.99 5.43 -2.52
N PHE A 277 12.27 4.42 -3.36
CA PHE A 277 11.44 3.21 -3.41
C PHE A 277 11.56 2.37 -2.14
N VAL A 278 12.76 2.31 -1.53
CA VAL A 278 12.99 1.63 -0.25
C VAL A 278 12.24 2.34 0.87
N ALA A 279 12.28 3.68 0.90
CA ALA A 279 11.55 4.48 1.89
C ALA A 279 10.04 4.23 1.81
N VAL A 280 9.46 4.23 0.61
CA VAL A 280 8.04 3.90 0.40
C VAL A 280 7.74 2.46 0.81
N SER A 281 8.56 1.49 0.40
CA SER A 281 8.40 0.07 0.76
C SER A 281 8.39 -0.11 2.28
N GLY A 282 9.31 0.54 2.99
CA GLY A 282 9.37 0.56 4.45
C GLY A 282 8.12 1.18 5.11
N ALA A 283 7.56 2.25 4.52
CA ALA A 283 6.34 2.87 5.00
C ALA A 283 5.12 1.94 4.81
N VAL A 284 5.01 1.31 3.64
CA VAL A 284 3.94 0.32 3.33
C VAL A 284 4.05 -0.90 4.24
N LYS A 285 5.26 -1.44 4.45
CA LYS A 285 5.50 -2.53 5.41
C LYS A 285 5.08 -2.13 6.83
N THR A 286 5.44 -0.96 7.30
CA THR A 286 5.07 -0.50 8.65
C THR A 286 3.55 -0.44 8.82
N CYS A 287 2.83 0.07 7.81
CA CYS A 287 1.37 0.05 7.80
C CYS A 287 0.82 -1.38 7.83
N ALA A 288 1.35 -2.29 7.02
CA ALA A 288 0.94 -3.69 7.00
C ALA A 288 1.13 -4.37 8.36
N VAL A 289 2.25 -4.11 9.06
CA VAL A 289 2.51 -4.60 10.43
C VAL A 289 1.48 -4.05 11.41
N THR A 290 1.16 -2.76 11.35
CA THR A 290 0.11 -2.13 12.18
C THR A 290 -1.24 -2.84 11.96
N LEU A 291 -1.65 -3.01 10.72
CA LEU A 291 -2.94 -3.65 10.39
C LEU A 291 -2.97 -5.13 10.77
N SER A 292 -1.86 -5.84 10.62
CA SER A 292 -1.73 -7.24 11.06
C SER A 292 -1.91 -7.37 12.58
N LYS A 293 -1.32 -6.46 13.36
CA LYS A 293 -1.51 -6.42 14.81
C LYS A 293 -2.98 -6.16 15.18
N ILE A 294 -3.62 -5.21 14.54
CA ILE A 294 -5.05 -4.93 14.76
C ILE A 294 -5.90 -6.15 14.40
N ALA A 295 -5.63 -6.80 13.28
CA ALA A 295 -6.32 -8.02 12.87
C ALA A 295 -6.17 -9.15 13.91
N ASN A 296 -4.98 -9.32 14.50
CA ASN A 296 -4.76 -10.28 15.58
C ASN A 296 -5.61 -9.97 16.81
N ASP A 297 -5.69 -8.70 17.22
CA ASP A 297 -6.51 -8.28 18.35
C ASP A 297 -8.01 -8.58 18.08
N LEU A 298 -8.51 -8.24 16.91
CA LEU A 298 -9.91 -8.52 16.54
C LEU A 298 -10.22 -10.02 16.51
N ARG A 299 -9.29 -10.85 15.99
CA ARG A 299 -9.44 -12.31 16.02
C ARG A 299 -9.48 -12.84 17.44
N LEU A 300 -8.65 -12.30 18.31
CA LEU A 300 -8.58 -12.71 19.70
C LEU A 300 -9.83 -12.31 20.47
N MET A 301 -10.26 -11.06 20.38
CA MET A 301 -11.47 -10.57 21.05
C MET A 301 -12.74 -11.27 20.57
N SER A 302 -12.79 -11.72 19.32
CA SER A 302 -13.93 -12.45 18.74
C SER A 302 -13.84 -13.96 18.94
N SER A 303 -12.80 -14.48 19.59
CA SER A 303 -12.57 -15.91 19.75
C SER A 303 -13.68 -16.58 20.56
N GLY A 304 -14.04 -17.79 20.19
CA GLY A 304 -15.05 -18.58 20.87
C GLY A 304 -16.15 -19.08 19.92
N PRO A 305 -17.42 -18.75 20.16
CA PRO A 305 -17.98 -17.72 21.07
C PRO A 305 -18.10 -18.12 22.53
N ARG A 306 -18.08 -19.43 22.89
CA ARG A 306 -18.34 -19.88 24.27
C ARG A 306 -17.09 -20.14 25.08
N THR A 307 -16.03 -20.64 24.43
CA THR A 307 -14.78 -21.08 25.07
C THR A 307 -13.60 -20.14 24.81
N GLY A 308 -13.84 -18.98 24.24
CA GLY A 308 -12.86 -17.93 24.03
C GLY A 308 -13.27 -16.63 24.73
N PHE A 309 -12.69 -15.50 24.29
CA PHE A 309 -13.03 -14.19 24.90
C PHE A 309 -14.46 -13.77 24.60
N GLY A 310 -14.88 -13.83 23.33
CA GLY A 310 -16.25 -13.51 22.94
C GLY A 310 -16.66 -12.07 23.26
N GLU A 311 -15.71 -11.13 23.32
CA GLU A 311 -15.96 -9.71 23.66
C GLU A 311 -16.64 -8.93 22.54
N ILE A 312 -16.35 -9.34 21.29
CA ILE A 312 -16.94 -8.77 20.06
C ILE A 312 -17.41 -9.85 19.11
N ASN A 313 -18.30 -9.49 18.20
CA ASN A 313 -18.68 -10.35 17.07
C ASN A 313 -18.19 -9.71 15.77
N LEU A 314 -17.63 -10.52 14.90
CA LEU A 314 -17.28 -10.14 13.53
C LEU A 314 -18.39 -10.58 12.56
N PRO A 315 -18.64 -9.85 11.47
CA PRO A 315 -19.60 -10.25 10.45
C PRO A 315 -19.26 -11.62 9.86
N ALA A 316 -20.25 -12.52 9.80
CA ALA A 316 -20.12 -13.79 9.12
C ALA A 316 -20.04 -13.56 7.61
N ARG A 317 -18.95 -13.98 6.95
CA ARG A 317 -18.72 -13.75 5.51
C ARG A 317 -18.72 -15.02 4.67
N GLN A 318 -18.43 -16.16 5.30
CA GLN A 318 -18.48 -17.46 4.64
C GLN A 318 -18.61 -18.59 5.68
N ASN A 319 -18.98 -19.77 5.22
CA ASN A 319 -18.96 -20.96 6.07
C ASN A 319 -17.53 -21.26 6.53
N GLY A 320 -17.36 -21.52 7.83
CA GLY A 320 -16.05 -21.66 8.43
C GLY A 320 -15.48 -23.09 8.40
N SER A 321 -16.30 -24.09 8.03
CA SER A 321 -15.88 -25.50 8.04
C SER A 321 -16.77 -26.33 7.13
N SER A 322 -16.13 -27.29 6.45
CA SER A 322 -16.84 -28.32 5.67
C SER A 322 -17.39 -29.47 6.53
N ILE A 323 -16.94 -29.59 7.79
CA ILE A 323 -17.29 -30.70 8.68
C ILE A 323 -17.97 -30.25 10.00
N MET A 324 -17.83 -28.97 10.39
CA MET A 324 -18.42 -28.41 11.61
C MET A 324 -19.55 -27.43 11.27
N PRO A 325 -20.82 -27.88 11.29
CA PRO A 325 -21.95 -27.01 10.98
C PRO A 325 -22.01 -25.79 11.93
N GLY A 326 -22.23 -24.60 11.38
CA GLY A 326 -22.37 -23.37 12.16
C GLY A 326 -21.07 -22.72 12.62
N LYS A 327 -19.90 -23.31 12.33
CA LYS A 327 -18.62 -22.65 12.61
C LYS A 327 -18.38 -21.48 11.65
N VAL A 328 -18.08 -20.31 12.19
CA VAL A 328 -17.71 -19.11 11.43
C VAL A 328 -16.30 -18.70 11.86
N ASN A 329 -15.41 -18.51 10.90
CA ASN A 329 -14.03 -18.09 11.12
C ASN A 329 -13.85 -16.60 10.83
N PRO A 330 -12.85 -15.93 11.46
CA PRO A 330 -12.55 -14.51 11.25
C PRO A 330 -11.73 -14.29 9.97
N VAL A 331 -12.26 -14.71 8.80
CA VAL A 331 -11.52 -14.83 7.54
C VAL A 331 -11.01 -13.49 6.99
N ILE A 332 -11.71 -12.38 7.28
CA ILE A 332 -11.26 -11.05 6.82
C ILE A 332 -10.02 -10.59 7.61
N PRO A 333 -9.95 -10.63 8.95
CA PRO A 333 -8.70 -10.43 9.66
C PRO A 333 -7.58 -11.39 9.25
N GLU A 334 -7.89 -12.64 8.93
CA GLU A 334 -6.88 -13.62 8.48
C GLU A 334 -6.25 -13.20 7.15
N VAL A 335 -7.01 -12.69 6.19
CA VAL A 335 -6.43 -12.20 4.93
C VAL A 335 -5.59 -10.95 5.13
N ILE A 336 -5.91 -10.08 6.10
CA ILE A 336 -5.06 -8.93 6.47
C ILE A 336 -3.69 -9.43 6.94
N ASN A 337 -3.64 -10.46 7.79
CA ASN A 337 -2.37 -11.07 8.21
C ASN A 337 -1.57 -11.62 7.01
N GLN A 338 -2.22 -12.34 6.09
CA GLN A 338 -1.54 -12.92 4.93
C GLN A 338 -0.97 -11.84 4.01
N VAL A 339 -1.73 -10.76 3.76
CA VAL A 339 -1.25 -9.62 2.97
C VAL A 339 -0.06 -8.94 3.65
N ALA A 340 -0.07 -8.82 4.98
CA ALA A 340 1.07 -8.28 5.72
C ALA A 340 2.33 -9.17 5.58
N PHE A 341 2.18 -10.49 5.63
CA PHE A 341 3.32 -11.42 5.43
C PHE A 341 3.90 -11.29 4.03
N LEU A 342 3.06 -11.19 2.99
CA LEU A 342 3.48 -10.94 1.62
C LEU A 342 4.28 -9.64 1.49
N ILE A 343 3.77 -8.54 2.07
CA ILE A 343 4.40 -7.22 2.01
C ILE A 343 5.76 -7.21 2.72
N ILE A 344 5.88 -7.89 3.87
CA ILE A 344 7.15 -8.02 4.59
C ILE A 344 8.18 -8.75 3.72
N GLY A 345 7.78 -9.83 3.03
CA GLY A 345 8.66 -10.53 2.09
C GLY A 345 9.08 -9.67 0.89
N ASN A 346 8.13 -8.94 0.30
CA ASN A 346 8.40 -8.04 -0.81
C ASN A 346 9.33 -6.87 -0.42
N ASP A 347 9.20 -6.32 0.80
CA ASP A 347 10.07 -5.26 1.30
C ASP A 347 11.54 -5.72 1.40
N MET A 348 11.78 -6.94 1.79
CA MET A 348 13.13 -7.52 1.78
C MET A 348 13.67 -7.60 0.35
N THR A 349 12.86 -8.03 -0.62
CA THR A 349 13.25 -8.08 -2.02
C THR A 349 13.58 -6.69 -2.57
N VAL A 350 12.76 -5.68 -2.26
CA VAL A 350 13.01 -4.28 -2.64
C VAL A 350 14.33 -3.78 -2.05
N THR A 351 14.59 -4.06 -0.78
CA THR A 351 15.83 -3.68 -0.09
C THR A 351 17.06 -4.29 -0.76
N MET A 352 17.03 -5.60 -1.04
CA MET A 352 18.15 -6.30 -1.69
C MET A 352 18.37 -5.83 -3.13
N ALA A 353 17.30 -5.59 -3.87
CA ALA A 353 17.39 -5.09 -5.24
C ALA A 353 17.94 -3.65 -5.32
N ALA A 354 17.60 -2.82 -4.34
CA ALA A 354 18.15 -1.47 -4.25
C ALA A 354 19.65 -1.49 -3.89
N GLU A 355 20.06 -2.34 -2.95
CA GLU A 355 21.46 -2.52 -2.58
C GLU A 355 22.29 -3.11 -3.73
N GLY A 356 21.68 -3.95 -4.58
CA GLY A 356 22.36 -4.62 -5.69
C GLY A 356 22.82 -3.70 -6.84
N GLY A 357 22.50 -2.39 -6.83
CA GLY A 357 22.97 -1.43 -7.82
C GLY A 357 24.49 -1.27 -7.85
N GLN A 358 25.02 -0.91 -9.02
CA GLN A 358 26.46 -0.76 -9.21
C GLN A 358 26.77 0.51 -10.02
N LEU A 359 27.66 1.34 -9.52
CA LEU A 359 28.12 2.58 -10.15
C LEU A 359 26.92 3.49 -10.53
N GLU A 360 26.81 3.90 -11.78
CA GLU A 360 25.91 4.95 -12.25
C GLU A 360 24.47 4.47 -12.55
N LEU A 361 24.12 3.19 -12.27
CA LEU A 361 22.78 2.66 -12.52
C LEU A 361 22.42 1.49 -11.61
N ASN A 362 21.16 1.39 -11.22
CA ASN A 362 20.59 0.19 -10.65
C ASN A 362 19.84 -0.60 -11.74
N ALA A 363 20.29 -1.83 -12.04
CA ALA A 363 19.69 -2.69 -13.05
C ALA A 363 18.43 -3.46 -12.58
N PHE A 364 18.07 -3.34 -11.30
CA PHE A 364 17.04 -4.17 -10.66
C PHE A 364 15.71 -3.46 -10.42
N GLU A 365 15.48 -2.30 -11.03
CA GLU A 365 14.22 -1.58 -10.94
C GLU A 365 12.98 -2.43 -11.34
N PRO A 366 13.02 -3.32 -12.34
CA PRO A 366 11.86 -4.15 -12.69
C PRO A 366 11.35 -4.98 -11.51
N ILE A 367 12.23 -5.63 -10.72
CA ILE A 367 11.80 -6.40 -9.55
C ILE A 367 11.38 -5.51 -8.37
N ILE A 368 11.98 -4.32 -8.22
CA ILE A 368 11.54 -3.31 -7.26
C ILE A 368 10.08 -2.93 -7.55
N PHE A 369 9.77 -2.59 -8.79
CA PHE A 369 8.43 -2.19 -9.21
C PHE A 369 7.42 -3.33 -9.07
N TYR A 370 7.80 -4.55 -9.48
CA TYR A 370 6.95 -5.72 -9.33
C TYR A 370 6.51 -5.93 -7.86
N CYS A 371 7.47 -5.97 -6.95
CA CYS A 371 7.20 -6.16 -5.52
C CYS A 371 6.45 -4.98 -4.89
N LEU A 372 6.86 -3.75 -5.18
CA LEU A 372 6.27 -2.56 -4.59
C LEU A 372 4.83 -2.33 -5.07
N PHE A 373 4.57 -2.44 -6.38
CA PHE A 373 3.22 -2.24 -6.92
C PHE A 373 2.26 -3.34 -6.45
N GLN A 374 2.74 -4.59 -6.37
CA GLN A 374 1.98 -5.69 -5.79
C GLN A 374 1.64 -5.40 -4.32
N SER A 375 2.61 -4.94 -3.53
CA SER A 375 2.43 -4.63 -2.12
C SER A 375 1.39 -3.53 -1.91
N ILE A 376 1.50 -2.41 -2.63
CA ILE A 376 0.55 -1.30 -2.51
C ILE A 376 -0.84 -1.72 -3.00
N GLY A 377 -0.92 -2.43 -4.12
CA GLY A 377 -2.18 -2.89 -4.70
C GLY A 377 -2.91 -3.89 -3.80
N THR A 378 -2.21 -4.91 -3.30
CA THR A 378 -2.82 -5.91 -2.40
C THR A 378 -3.24 -5.28 -1.08
N LEU A 379 -2.45 -4.35 -0.52
CA LEU A 379 -2.82 -3.64 0.70
C LEU A 379 -4.07 -2.77 0.48
N THR A 380 -4.18 -2.08 -0.65
CA THR A 380 -5.35 -1.27 -0.98
C THR A 380 -6.63 -2.10 -0.96
N TYR A 381 -6.64 -3.26 -1.65
CA TYR A 381 -7.80 -4.14 -1.66
C TYR A 381 -8.05 -4.83 -0.32
N ALA A 382 -6.99 -5.15 0.43
CA ALA A 382 -7.12 -5.70 1.78
C ALA A 382 -7.78 -4.69 2.73
N VAL A 383 -7.36 -3.43 2.71
CA VAL A 383 -7.98 -2.36 3.52
C VAL A 383 -9.43 -2.14 3.12
N HIS A 384 -9.73 -2.11 1.82
CA HIS A 384 -11.10 -2.01 1.31
C HIS A 384 -12.01 -3.11 1.90
N THR A 385 -11.61 -4.37 1.75
CA THR A 385 -12.40 -5.49 2.29
C THR A 385 -12.45 -5.49 3.81
N PHE A 386 -11.40 -5.02 4.48
CA PHE A 386 -11.36 -4.91 5.94
C PHE A 386 -12.40 -3.92 6.46
N VAL A 387 -12.55 -2.77 5.81
CA VAL A 387 -13.59 -1.79 6.12
C VAL A 387 -14.97 -2.38 5.89
N ASP A 388 -15.26 -2.82 4.66
CA ASP A 388 -16.62 -3.13 4.22
C ASP A 388 -17.12 -4.48 4.74
N ASN A 389 -16.22 -5.43 4.91
CA ASN A 389 -16.56 -6.81 5.27
C ASN A 389 -16.25 -7.19 6.72
N CYS A 390 -15.59 -6.31 7.48
CA CYS A 390 -15.26 -6.57 8.88
C CYS A 390 -15.61 -5.39 9.78
N VAL A 391 -14.83 -4.29 9.74
CA VAL A 391 -14.84 -3.24 10.77
C VAL A 391 -16.20 -2.59 10.94
N THR A 392 -16.89 -2.23 9.86
CA THR A 392 -18.19 -1.56 9.90
C THR A 392 -19.27 -2.40 10.56
N GLY A 393 -19.18 -3.72 10.45
CA GLY A 393 -20.18 -4.66 10.99
C GLY A 393 -19.82 -5.28 12.34
N ILE A 394 -18.74 -4.86 13.01
CA ILE A 394 -18.38 -5.33 14.36
C ILE A 394 -19.46 -4.92 15.35
N THR A 395 -19.86 -5.82 16.25
CA THR A 395 -20.72 -5.57 17.40
C THR A 395 -20.03 -5.96 18.69
N ALA A 396 -20.37 -5.29 19.81
CA ALA A 396 -19.86 -5.64 21.12
C ALA A 396 -20.79 -6.65 21.83
N ASN A 397 -20.22 -7.59 22.58
CA ASN A 397 -20.92 -8.44 23.53
C ASN A 397 -20.81 -7.83 24.92
N GLU A 398 -21.62 -6.81 25.20
CA GLU A 398 -21.54 -5.98 26.40
C GLU A 398 -21.66 -6.78 27.70
N GLU A 399 -22.60 -7.75 27.74
CA GLU A 399 -22.78 -8.66 28.87
C GLU A 399 -21.50 -9.46 29.13
N ARG A 400 -20.93 -10.05 28.08
CA ARG A 400 -19.68 -10.83 28.18
C ARG A 400 -18.52 -9.97 28.67
N CYS A 401 -18.41 -8.75 28.15
CA CYS A 401 -17.39 -7.80 28.60
C CYS A 401 -17.54 -7.51 30.10
N ARG A 402 -18.77 -7.27 30.56
CA ARG A 402 -19.09 -7.01 31.96
C ARG A 402 -18.74 -8.20 32.87
N GLU A 403 -19.20 -9.42 32.52
CA GLU A 403 -18.88 -10.65 33.25
C GLU A 403 -17.38 -10.85 33.45
N LEU A 404 -16.59 -10.60 32.40
CA LEU A 404 -15.12 -10.73 32.47
C LEU A 404 -14.48 -9.70 33.40
N VAL A 405 -14.98 -8.47 33.44
CA VAL A 405 -14.51 -7.45 34.39
C VAL A 405 -14.87 -7.80 35.82
N GLU A 406 -16.13 -8.21 36.07
CA GLU A 406 -16.61 -8.57 37.40
C GLU A 406 -15.89 -9.81 38.00
N SER A 407 -15.50 -10.74 37.13
CA SER A 407 -14.77 -11.97 37.55
C SER A 407 -13.26 -11.72 37.70
N SER A 408 -12.73 -10.64 37.16
CA SER A 408 -11.29 -10.37 37.20
C SER A 408 -10.82 -9.81 38.53
N VAL A 409 -9.64 -10.23 38.97
CA VAL A 409 -8.95 -9.62 40.13
C VAL A 409 -8.29 -8.28 39.80
N GLY A 410 -8.19 -7.91 38.52
CA GLY A 410 -7.53 -6.67 38.08
C GLY A 410 -8.16 -5.39 38.62
N VAL A 411 -9.43 -5.43 39.00
CA VAL A 411 -10.13 -4.28 39.65
C VAL A 411 -9.53 -3.88 41.01
N ILE A 412 -8.76 -4.77 41.66
CA ILE A 412 -8.07 -4.50 42.92
C ILE A 412 -7.09 -3.32 42.80
N THR A 413 -6.54 -3.08 41.62
CA THR A 413 -5.59 -1.98 41.37
C THR A 413 -6.20 -0.63 41.70
N ALA A 414 -7.48 -0.41 41.39
CA ALA A 414 -8.18 0.81 41.68
C ALA A 414 -8.43 1.01 43.21
N LEU A 415 -8.52 -0.08 43.95
CA LEU A 415 -8.76 -0.09 45.39
C LEU A 415 -7.47 0.06 46.22
N THR A 416 -6.31 -0.23 45.60
CA THR A 416 -5.00 -0.17 46.30
C THR A 416 -4.71 1.17 46.99
N PRO A 417 -5.00 2.34 46.42
CA PRO A 417 -4.78 3.62 47.11
C PRO A 417 -5.63 3.77 48.40
N HIS A 418 -6.78 3.08 48.50
CA HIS A 418 -7.74 3.20 49.59
C HIS A 418 -7.50 2.20 50.71
N ILE A 419 -7.01 0.99 50.39
CA ILE A 419 -6.80 -0.10 51.36
C ILE A 419 -5.32 -0.43 51.61
N GLY A 420 -4.42 0.18 50.85
CA GLY A 420 -2.98 -0.11 50.90
C GLY A 420 -2.56 -1.35 50.10
N TYR A 421 -1.30 -1.37 49.67
CA TYR A 421 -0.78 -2.42 48.79
C TYR A 421 -0.83 -3.82 49.41
N GLN A 422 -0.51 -3.97 50.71
CA GLN A 422 -0.46 -5.27 51.35
C GLN A 422 -1.85 -5.93 51.42
N HIS A 423 -2.88 -5.16 51.87
CA HIS A 423 -4.25 -5.66 51.89
C HIS A 423 -4.75 -5.98 50.47
N ALA A 424 -4.44 -5.14 49.50
CA ALA A 424 -4.80 -5.38 48.10
C ALA A 424 -4.21 -6.70 47.59
N ALA A 425 -2.92 -6.97 47.91
CA ALA A 425 -2.25 -8.20 47.49
C ALA A 425 -2.86 -9.46 48.16
N ASP A 426 -3.22 -9.38 49.43
CA ASP A 426 -3.83 -10.51 50.17
C ASP A 426 -5.26 -10.78 49.67
N ILE A 427 -6.05 -9.74 49.40
CA ILE A 427 -7.39 -9.86 48.79
C ILE A 427 -7.29 -10.51 47.38
N ALA A 428 -6.34 -10.05 46.56
CA ALA A 428 -6.13 -10.60 45.20
C ALA A 428 -5.79 -12.11 45.24
N LYS A 429 -4.87 -12.50 46.14
CA LYS A 429 -4.50 -13.94 46.29
C LYS A 429 -5.70 -14.78 46.72
N ARG A 430 -6.48 -14.28 47.67
CA ARG A 430 -7.68 -14.98 48.15
C ARG A 430 -8.76 -15.08 47.07
N ALA A 431 -8.97 -14.01 46.31
CA ALA A 431 -9.91 -14.01 45.19
C ALA A 431 -9.56 -15.10 44.17
N ILE A 432 -8.28 -15.23 43.83
CA ILE A 432 -7.78 -16.27 42.90
C ILE A 432 -8.02 -17.68 43.44
N VAL A 433 -7.69 -17.88 44.73
CA VAL A 433 -7.78 -19.23 45.36
C VAL A 433 -9.23 -19.65 45.62
N THR A 434 -10.08 -18.72 46.04
CA THR A 434 -11.45 -19.05 46.46
C THR A 434 -12.50 -18.84 45.40
N GLY A 435 -12.16 -18.18 44.25
CA GLY A 435 -13.12 -17.80 43.21
C GLY A 435 -14.11 -16.73 43.68
N GLN A 436 -13.94 -16.11 44.86
CA GLN A 436 -14.80 -15.03 45.32
C GLN A 436 -14.41 -13.69 44.68
N SER A 437 -15.40 -12.85 44.37
CA SER A 437 -15.11 -11.53 43.82
C SER A 437 -14.35 -10.64 44.82
N VAL A 438 -13.49 -9.77 44.32
CA VAL A 438 -12.76 -8.76 45.09
C VAL A 438 -13.71 -7.93 45.96
N ARG A 439 -14.84 -7.49 45.40
CA ARG A 439 -15.89 -6.76 46.11
C ARG A 439 -16.37 -7.47 47.37
N LYS A 440 -16.70 -8.75 47.24
CA LYS A 440 -17.20 -9.58 48.34
C LYS A 440 -16.17 -9.71 49.47
N LEU A 441 -14.91 -9.93 49.12
CA LEU A 441 -13.84 -10.07 50.09
C LEU A 441 -13.57 -8.77 50.87
N ILE A 442 -13.60 -7.61 50.22
CA ILE A 442 -13.43 -6.29 50.85
C ILE A 442 -14.57 -5.97 51.81
N LEU A 443 -15.81 -6.29 51.46
CA LEU A 443 -16.97 -6.13 52.34
C LEU A 443 -16.91 -7.06 53.56
N GLN A 444 -16.49 -8.32 53.37
CA GLN A 444 -16.32 -9.27 54.48
C GLN A 444 -15.27 -8.79 55.50
N GLU A 445 -14.19 -8.17 55.06
CA GLU A 445 -13.15 -7.62 55.94
C GLU A 445 -13.45 -6.21 56.44
N LYS A 446 -14.57 -5.62 56.00
CA LYS A 446 -14.98 -4.28 56.40
C LYS A 446 -13.92 -3.19 56.11
N LEU A 447 -13.17 -3.38 55.02
CA LEU A 447 -12.12 -2.43 54.60
C LEU A 447 -12.71 -1.16 53.98
N LEU A 448 -13.84 -1.29 53.29
CA LEU A 448 -14.58 -0.20 52.66
C LEU A 448 -16.08 -0.50 52.78
N THR A 449 -16.90 0.55 52.78
CA THR A 449 -18.36 0.46 52.65
C THR A 449 -18.78 0.12 51.21
N GLU A 450 -20.03 -0.31 51.06
CA GLU A 450 -20.61 -0.60 49.75
C GLU A 450 -20.62 0.64 48.87
N GLU A 451 -20.97 1.81 49.39
CA GLU A 451 -20.98 3.11 48.69
C GLU A 451 -19.58 3.55 48.24
N GLU A 452 -18.57 3.34 49.12
CA GLU A 452 -17.18 3.63 48.76
C GLU A 452 -16.69 2.74 47.63
N ILE A 453 -17.00 1.42 47.66
CA ILE A 453 -16.66 0.48 46.61
C ILE A 453 -17.34 0.87 45.28
N ASP A 454 -18.62 1.21 45.30
CA ASP A 454 -19.36 1.63 44.12
C ASP A 454 -18.77 2.89 43.49
N THR A 455 -18.35 3.86 44.30
CA THR A 455 -17.69 5.08 43.85
C THR A 455 -16.32 4.77 43.19
N ILE A 456 -15.51 3.93 43.82
CA ILE A 456 -14.14 3.59 43.34
C ILE A 456 -14.22 2.70 42.09
N LEU A 457 -15.10 1.70 42.13
CA LEU A 457 -15.24 0.73 41.04
C LEU A 457 -16.23 1.17 39.95
N ASP A 458 -16.71 2.43 39.99
CA ASP A 458 -17.50 2.94 38.89
C ASP A 458 -16.77 2.75 37.56
N PRO A 459 -17.35 2.03 36.60
CA PRO A 459 -16.65 1.65 35.37
C PRO A 459 -16.11 2.84 34.59
N MET A 460 -16.83 3.95 34.58
CA MET A 460 -16.38 5.15 33.87
C MET A 460 -15.19 5.83 34.58
N ASN A 461 -15.11 5.74 35.91
CA ASN A 461 -14.00 6.26 36.67
C ASN A 461 -12.74 5.39 36.53
N LEU A 462 -12.90 4.07 36.46
CA LEU A 462 -11.79 3.11 36.23
C LEU A 462 -11.05 3.31 34.90
N THR A 463 -11.67 4.01 33.95
CA THR A 463 -11.12 4.17 32.59
C THR A 463 -10.67 5.61 32.31
N LYS A 464 -10.52 6.42 33.31
CA LYS A 464 -10.02 7.80 33.25
C LYS A 464 -8.69 7.93 33.98
N PRO A 465 -7.83 8.88 33.60
CA PRO A 465 -6.64 9.21 34.40
C PRO A 465 -7.02 9.70 35.80
N GLY A 466 -6.21 9.32 36.80
CA GLY A 466 -6.38 9.75 38.18
C GLY A 466 -6.60 8.58 39.15
N ILE A 467 -6.92 8.91 40.40
CA ILE A 467 -7.24 7.92 41.44
C ILE A 467 -8.79 7.91 41.57
N PRO A 468 -9.43 6.78 41.21
CA PRO A 468 -10.88 6.65 41.38
C PRO A 468 -11.29 6.88 42.86
N GLY A 469 -12.31 7.67 43.12
CA GLY A 469 -12.75 7.98 44.49
C GLY A 469 -11.71 8.76 45.30
N LYS A 470 -10.87 9.60 44.66
CA LYS A 470 -9.83 10.41 45.36
C LYS A 470 -10.37 11.22 46.55
N GLU A 471 -11.59 11.71 46.44
CA GLU A 471 -12.29 12.44 47.48
C GLU A 471 -12.42 11.65 48.80
N LEU A 472 -12.52 10.32 48.71
CA LEU A 472 -12.60 9.44 49.87
C LEU A 472 -11.29 9.34 50.68
N LEU A 473 -10.15 9.70 50.06
CA LEU A 473 -8.84 9.70 50.71
C LEU A 473 -8.67 10.91 51.64
N ALA A 474 -9.41 12.00 51.43
CA ALA A 474 -9.31 13.23 52.22
C ALA A 474 -9.96 13.09 53.62
N HIS A 475 -10.68 12.00 53.82
CA HIS A 475 -11.39 11.72 55.09
C HIS A 475 -10.75 10.59 55.92
N LYS A 476 -9.60 10.06 55.46
CA LYS A 476 -8.75 9.09 56.18
C LYS A 476 -7.46 9.73 56.62
#